data_1da1a19f00239d505fafb6a6c4623101
#
_entry.id   1da1a19f00239d505fafb6a6c4623101
#
_cell.length_a   1.000
_cell.length_b   1.000
_cell.length_c   1.000
_cell.angle_alpha   90.00
_cell.angle_beta   90.00
_cell.angle_gamma   90.00
#
_symmetry.space_group_name_H-M   'P 1'
#
loop_
_entity.id
_entity.type
_entity.pdbx_description
1 polymer ?
#
loop_
_entity_poly.entity_id
_entity_poly.type
_entity_poly.pdbx_seq_one_letter_code
_entity_poly.pdbx_strand_id
1 'polypeptide(L)'
;MTNEERFKAIFQDQVNRPGADDLLEWLENAGFFTAPASTKYHGAYPGGLVEHSLRVYDFLISSPYAAGTSAESRAICALLHDVCKAEYYEQTDGGGYRVNDRFPFGHGEKSVYQISRFMYLTDEEALAIRWHMGAYDDAARGGSRTLSA
;
A
#
# COMPACT_ATOMS: atom_id res chain seq x y z
N MET A 1 -9.57 1.57 -19.31
CA MET A 1 -9.64 1.96 -17.90
C MET A 1 -8.22 2.24 -17.41
N THR A 2 -8.01 3.39 -16.78
CA THR A 2 -6.72 3.74 -16.22
C THR A 2 -6.46 2.94 -14.94
N ASN A 3 -5.20 2.94 -14.47
CA ASN A 3 -4.87 2.28 -13.20
C ASN A 3 -5.61 2.92 -12.02
N GLU A 4 -5.73 4.25 -12.01
CA GLU A 4 -6.49 4.93 -10.96
C GLU A 4 -7.96 4.49 -10.98
N GLU A 5 -8.58 4.46 -12.16
CA GLU A 5 -9.97 4.03 -12.28
C GLU A 5 -10.15 2.58 -11.84
N ARG A 6 -9.22 1.71 -12.21
CA ARG A 6 -9.26 0.30 -11.82
C ARG A 6 -9.12 0.13 -10.31
N PHE A 7 -8.17 0.84 -9.71
CA PHE A 7 -7.98 0.82 -8.25
C PHE A 7 -9.25 1.23 -7.53
N LYS A 8 -9.84 2.35 -7.96
CA LYS A 8 -11.07 2.86 -7.34
C LYS A 8 -12.23 1.89 -7.48
N ALA A 9 -12.36 1.27 -8.65
CA ALA A 9 -13.44 0.29 -8.90
C ALA A 9 -13.31 -0.92 -7.97
N ILE A 10 -12.10 -1.47 -7.83
CA ILE A 10 -11.84 -2.59 -6.94
C ILE A 10 -12.10 -2.19 -5.48
N PHE A 11 -11.56 -1.04 -5.09
CA PHE A 11 -11.70 -0.57 -3.71
C PHE A 11 -13.16 -0.37 -3.34
N GLN A 12 -13.92 0.31 -4.17
CA GLN A 12 -15.34 0.58 -3.91
C GLN A 12 -16.20 -0.68 -3.93
N ASP A 13 -15.84 -1.67 -4.76
CA ASP A 13 -16.55 -2.93 -4.84
C ASP A 13 -16.25 -3.86 -3.66
N GLN A 14 -14.99 -3.93 -3.25
CA GLN A 14 -14.52 -4.95 -2.31
C GLN A 14 -14.42 -4.47 -0.87
N VAL A 15 -14.24 -3.18 -0.64
CA VAL A 15 -13.99 -2.65 0.71
C VAL A 15 -15.24 -1.93 1.22
N ASN A 16 -15.90 -2.56 2.19
CA ASN A 16 -17.20 -2.10 2.70
C ASN A 16 -17.14 -1.84 4.21
N ARG A 17 -16.24 -0.97 4.62
CA ARG A 17 -16.06 -0.60 6.03
C ARG A 17 -16.32 0.88 6.23
N PRO A 18 -16.81 1.27 7.43
CA PRO A 18 -16.91 2.69 7.76
C PRO A 18 -15.55 3.38 7.61
N GLY A 19 -15.55 4.54 6.97
CA GLY A 19 -14.33 5.30 6.74
C GLY A 19 -13.61 4.99 5.43
N ALA A 20 -14.05 3.97 4.68
CA ALA A 20 -13.40 3.61 3.42
C ALA A 20 -13.44 4.76 2.41
N ASP A 21 -14.55 5.45 2.30
CA ASP A 21 -14.68 6.59 1.36
C ASP A 21 -13.76 7.74 1.74
N ASP A 22 -13.64 8.02 3.04
CA ASP A 22 -12.75 9.08 3.53
C ASP A 22 -11.29 8.71 3.28
N LEU A 23 -10.94 7.43 3.43
CA LEU A 23 -9.61 6.94 3.12
C LEU A 23 -9.28 7.14 1.64
N LEU A 24 -10.21 6.79 0.75
CA LEU A 24 -10.00 6.95 -0.68
C LEU A 24 -9.80 8.42 -1.05
N GLU A 25 -10.59 9.32 -0.47
CA GLU A 25 -10.42 10.75 -0.66
C GLU A 25 -9.04 11.22 -0.17
N TRP A 26 -8.61 10.74 0.98
CA TRP A 26 -7.27 11.06 1.49
C TRP A 26 -6.18 10.59 0.53
N LEU A 27 -6.32 9.40 -0.04
CA LEU A 27 -5.34 8.87 -1.00
C LEU A 27 -5.23 9.78 -2.22
N GLU A 28 -6.35 10.27 -2.74
CA GLU A 28 -6.33 11.22 -3.86
C GLU A 28 -5.60 12.51 -3.48
N ASN A 29 -5.94 13.08 -2.34
CA ASN A 29 -5.36 14.35 -1.89
C ASN A 29 -3.89 14.21 -1.52
N ALA A 30 -3.46 13.04 -1.07
CA ALA A 30 -2.08 12.77 -0.73
C ALA A 30 -1.21 12.46 -1.95
N GLY A 31 -1.80 12.34 -3.13
CA GLY A 31 -1.05 12.08 -4.35
C GLY A 31 -0.73 10.61 -4.60
N PHE A 32 -1.49 9.70 -4.00
CA PHE A 32 -1.24 8.27 -4.15
C PHE A 32 -1.21 7.82 -5.62
N PHE A 33 -2.12 8.36 -6.43
CA PHE A 33 -2.29 7.91 -7.82
C PHE A 33 -1.24 8.45 -8.77
N THR A 34 -0.47 9.44 -8.36
CA THR A 34 0.63 9.99 -9.16
C THR A 34 1.99 9.68 -8.58
N ALA A 35 2.05 9.13 -7.38
CA ALA A 35 3.31 8.85 -6.70
C ALA A 35 4.08 7.71 -7.38
N PRO A 36 5.42 7.74 -7.29
CA PRO A 36 6.24 6.61 -7.72
C PRO A 36 6.25 5.52 -6.65
N ALA A 37 6.64 4.31 -7.05
CA ALA A 37 6.81 3.21 -6.10
C ALA A 37 8.23 3.19 -5.51
N SER A 38 9.20 3.83 -6.16
CA SER A 38 10.58 3.88 -5.68
C SER A 38 11.28 5.10 -6.30
N THR A 39 12.52 5.35 -5.86
CA THR A 39 13.33 6.44 -6.43
C THR A 39 14.14 6.01 -7.65
N LYS A 40 14.53 4.75 -7.74
CA LYS A 40 15.49 4.28 -8.76
C LYS A 40 15.11 2.96 -9.42
N TYR A 41 14.22 2.18 -8.81
CA TYR A 41 13.94 0.83 -9.24
C TYR A 41 12.57 0.72 -9.87
N HIS A 42 11.87 -0.39 -9.66
CA HIS A 42 10.55 -0.57 -10.24
C HIS A 42 9.59 0.53 -9.85
N GLY A 43 8.90 1.06 -10.84
CA GLY A 43 7.88 2.07 -10.59
C GLY A 43 8.41 3.46 -10.25
N ALA A 44 9.65 3.78 -10.64
CA ALA A 44 10.25 5.10 -10.41
C ALA A 44 9.75 6.11 -11.46
N TYR A 45 8.45 6.22 -11.60
CA TYR A 45 7.77 7.11 -12.54
C TYR A 45 6.38 7.45 -12.01
N PRO A 46 5.76 8.53 -12.51
CA PRO A 46 4.41 8.90 -12.07
C PRO A 46 3.42 7.75 -12.27
N GLY A 47 2.64 7.45 -11.24
CA GLY A 47 1.69 6.33 -11.28
C GLY A 47 2.28 4.98 -10.96
N GLY A 48 3.59 4.89 -10.69
CA GLY A 48 4.25 3.63 -10.36
C GLY A 48 3.70 2.98 -9.10
N LEU A 49 3.29 3.78 -8.12
CA LEU A 49 2.76 3.25 -6.87
C LEU A 49 1.42 2.53 -7.06
N VAL A 50 0.47 3.15 -7.76
CA VAL A 50 -0.82 2.51 -8.01
C VAL A 50 -0.65 1.28 -8.90
N GLU A 51 0.24 1.34 -9.88
CA GLU A 51 0.56 0.20 -10.73
C GLU A 51 1.07 -0.98 -9.90
N HIS A 52 2.00 -0.70 -8.98
CA HIS A 52 2.54 -1.72 -8.07
C HIS A 52 1.44 -2.35 -7.21
N SER A 53 0.59 -1.52 -6.63
CA SER A 53 -0.51 -2.00 -5.80
C SER A 53 -1.46 -2.92 -6.57
N LEU A 54 -1.75 -2.59 -7.80
CA LEU A 54 -2.60 -3.43 -8.65
C LEU A 54 -1.93 -4.75 -9.02
N ARG A 55 -0.63 -4.74 -9.26
CA ARG A 55 0.12 -5.99 -9.52
C ARG A 55 0.08 -6.91 -8.31
N VAL A 56 0.25 -6.35 -7.12
CA VAL A 56 0.16 -7.14 -5.88
C VAL A 56 -1.25 -7.72 -5.72
N TYR A 57 -2.27 -6.92 -6.03
CA TYR A 57 -3.65 -7.39 -5.99
C TYR A 57 -3.87 -8.57 -6.95
N ASP A 58 -3.43 -8.44 -8.20
CA ASP A 58 -3.59 -9.51 -9.20
C ASP A 58 -2.87 -10.79 -8.76
N PHE A 59 -1.67 -10.65 -8.21
CA PHE A 59 -0.93 -11.78 -7.67
C PHE A 59 -1.69 -12.44 -6.52
N LEU A 60 -2.20 -11.64 -5.61
CA LEU A 60 -2.83 -12.15 -4.39
C LEU A 60 -4.13 -12.87 -4.66
N ILE A 61 -4.96 -12.37 -5.58
CA ILE A 61 -6.23 -13.03 -5.89
C ILE A 61 -6.04 -14.37 -6.61
N SER A 62 -4.89 -14.58 -7.24
CA SER A 62 -4.58 -15.85 -7.92
C SER A 62 -3.69 -16.75 -7.07
N SER A 63 -3.25 -16.31 -5.91
CA SER A 63 -2.34 -17.09 -5.07
C SER A 63 -3.09 -18.12 -4.23
N PRO A 64 -2.65 -19.39 -4.23
CA PRO A 64 -3.27 -20.39 -3.36
C PRO A 64 -3.06 -20.10 -1.88
N TYR A 65 -2.03 -19.32 -1.52
CA TYR A 65 -1.78 -18.98 -0.12
C TYR A 65 -2.80 -18.00 0.45
N ALA A 66 -3.52 -17.29 -0.41
CA ALA A 66 -4.56 -16.37 0.01
C ALA A 66 -5.95 -16.96 -0.03
N ALA A 67 -6.10 -18.23 -0.40
CA ALA A 67 -7.39 -18.86 -0.64
C ALA A 67 -8.31 -18.88 0.59
N GLY A 68 -7.74 -18.88 1.80
CA GLY A 68 -8.54 -18.88 3.03
C GLY A 68 -8.94 -17.50 3.52
N THR A 69 -8.56 -16.43 2.83
CA THR A 69 -8.87 -15.06 3.25
C THR A 69 -10.06 -14.52 2.48
N SER A 70 -10.72 -13.50 3.06
CA SER A 70 -11.84 -12.86 2.37
C SER A 70 -11.37 -11.99 1.21
N ALA A 71 -12.28 -11.75 0.25
CA ALA A 71 -12.00 -10.86 -0.86
C ALA A 71 -11.69 -9.44 -0.36
N GLU A 72 -12.41 -9.00 0.68
CA GLU A 72 -12.18 -7.68 1.26
C GLU A 72 -10.78 -7.59 1.87
N SER A 73 -10.35 -8.58 2.66
CA SER A 73 -9.01 -8.57 3.26
C SER A 73 -7.92 -8.58 2.20
N ARG A 74 -8.10 -9.36 1.12
CA ARG A 74 -7.13 -9.38 0.03
C ARG A 74 -7.02 -8.03 -0.65
N ALA A 75 -8.16 -7.38 -0.91
CA ALA A 75 -8.15 -6.04 -1.51
C ALA A 75 -7.47 -5.03 -0.59
N ILE A 76 -7.79 -5.03 0.69
CA ILE A 76 -7.19 -4.12 1.66
C ILE A 76 -5.67 -4.32 1.70
N CYS A 77 -5.21 -5.54 1.89
CA CYS A 77 -3.79 -5.80 2.01
C CYS A 77 -3.03 -5.46 0.74
N ALA A 78 -3.55 -5.84 -0.41
CA ALA A 78 -2.85 -5.60 -1.68
C ALA A 78 -2.87 -4.13 -2.07
N LEU A 79 -4.03 -3.49 -2.02
CA LEU A 79 -4.17 -2.11 -2.50
C LEU A 79 -3.56 -1.08 -1.55
N LEU A 80 -3.53 -1.36 -0.26
CA LEU A 80 -3.16 -0.37 0.75
C LEU A 80 -1.81 -0.63 1.43
N HIS A 81 -1.11 -1.69 1.07
CA HIS A 81 0.11 -2.04 1.82
C HIS A 81 1.21 -0.99 1.73
N ASP A 82 1.25 -0.21 0.67
CA ASP A 82 2.27 0.80 0.44
C ASP A 82 1.73 2.24 0.44
N VAL A 83 0.57 2.48 1.08
CA VAL A 83 -0.01 3.84 1.11
C VAL A 83 0.93 4.86 1.74
N CYS A 84 1.87 4.41 2.58
CA CYS A 84 2.88 5.28 3.18
C CYS A 84 3.73 6.01 2.14
N LYS A 85 3.82 5.47 0.94
CA LYS A 85 4.62 6.08 -0.13
C LYS A 85 3.91 7.22 -0.85
N ALA A 86 2.64 7.47 -0.58
CA ALA A 86 1.90 8.54 -1.22
C ALA A 86 2.57 9.90 -1.02
N GLU A 87 3.06 10.17 0.18
CA GLU A 87 3.72 11.43 0.52
C GLU A 87 5.21 11.26 0.84
N TYR A 88 5.78 10.13 0.47
CA TYR A 88 7.14 9.76 0.85
C TYR A 88 8.19 10.31 -0.10
N TYR A 89 7.84 10.49 -1.37
CA TYR A 89 8.77 10.93 -2.39
C TYR A 89 8.48 12.36 -2.84
N GLU A 90 9.56 13.05 -3.24
CA GLU A 90 9.50 14.39 -3.75
C GLU A 90 10.21 14.40 -5.11
N GLN A 91 9.61 15.05 -6.09
CA GLN A 91 10.21 15.16 -7.42
C GLN A 91 11.36 16.15 -7.39
N THR A 92 12.49 15.77 -8.01
CA THR A 92 13.66 16.65 -8.12
C THR A 92 13.60 17.46 -9.41
N ASP A 93 14.42 18.51 -9.49
CA ASP A 93 14.48 19.39 -10.67
C ASP A 93 14.84 18.64 -11.94
N GLY A 94 15.58 17.54 -11.83
CA GLY A 94 15.97 16.72 -12.97
C GLY A 94 14.92 15.69 -13.39
N GLY A 95 13.73 15.71 -12.80
CA GLY A 95 12.66 14.79 -13.12
C GLY A 95 12.70 13.46 -12.37
N GLY A 96 13.71 13.24 -11.54
CA GLY A 96 13.77 12.06 -10.69
C GLY A 96 13.05 12.30 -9.37
N TYR A 97 13.24 11.37 -8.45
CA TYR A 97 12.61 11.42 -7.12
C TYR A 97 13.65 11.28 -6.03
N ARG A 98 13.37 11.88 -4.88
CA ARG A 98 14.13 11.67 -3.66
C ARG A 98 13.19 11.43 -2.50
N VAL A 99 13.69 10.81 -1.44
CA VAL A 99 12.91 10.56 -0.24
C VAL A 99 12.72 11.88 0.52
N ASN A 100 11.49 12.14 0.93
CA ASN A 100 11.13 13.25 1.80
C ASN A 100 10.21 12.70 2.89
N ASP A 101 10.80 11.96 3.83
CA ASP A 101 10.04 11.27 4.87
C ASP A 101 9.72 12.23 6.01
N ARG A 102 8.51 12.77 5.99
CA ARG A 102 8.00 13.69 7.01
C ARG A 102 7.51 12.97 8.26
N PHE A 103 7.45 11.66 8.22
CA PHE A 103 6.90 10.87 9.31
C PHE A 103 7.67 9.54 9.38
N PRO A 104 8.82 9.54 10.06
CA PRO A 104 9.80 8.45 9.96
C PRO A 104 9.43 7.20 10.76
N PHE A 105 8.31 6.60 10.46
CA PHE A 105 8.00 5.24 10.87
C PHE A 105 8.53 4.27 9.80
N GLY A 106 8.66 3.00 10.14
CA GLY A 106 8.88 1.98 9.12
C GLY A 106 7.73 1.94 8.13
N HIS A 107 7.99 1.53 6.90
CA HIS A 107 6.96 1.56 5.84
C HIS A 107 5.67 0.85 6.22
N GLY A 108 5.77 -0.38 6.72
CA GLY A 108 4.59 -1.14 7.10
C GLY A 108 3.84 -0.50 8.25
N GLU A 109 4.56 -0.04 9.26
CA GLU A 109 3.97 0.62 10.42
C GLU A 109 3.28 1.92 10.04
N LYS A 110 3.91 2.70 9.16
CA LYS A 110 3.35 3.96 8.69
C LYS A 110 2.07 3.72 7.91
N SER A 111 2.05 2.72 7.03
CA SER A 111 0.85 2.37 6.27
C SER A 111 -0.30 1.97 7.21
N VAL A 112 -0.03 1.11 8.18
CA VAL A 112 -1.03 0.71 9.18
C VAL A 112 -1.57 1.93 9.92
N TYR A 113 -0.69 2.80 10.37
CA TYR A 113 -1.10 4.03 11.07
C TYR A 113 -2.00 4.90 10.21
N GLN A 114 -1.60 5.15 8.97
CA GLN A 114 -2.35 6.02 8.06
C GLN A 114 -3.72 5.45 7.73
N ILE A 115 -3.81 4.16 7.45
CA ILE A 115 -5.10 3.50 7.18
C ILE A 115 -5.99 3.55 8.41
N SER A 116 -5.42 3.28 9.58
CA SER A 116 -6.18 3.19 10.83
C SER A 116 -6.76 4.52 11.28
N ARG A 117 -6.28 5.64 10.75
CA ARG A 117 -6.90 6.95 11.01
C ARG A 117 -8.29 7.06 10.38
N PHE A 118 -8.60 6.24 9.39
CA PHE A 118 -9.85 6.32 8.65
C PHE A 118 -10.70 5.07 8.80
N MET A 119 -10.08 3.91 8.81
CA MET A 119 -10.78 2.65 8.66
C MET A 119 -10.17 1.59 9.57
N TYR A 120 -11.02 0.77 10.18
CA TYR A 120 -10.57 -0.34 11.00
C TYR A 120 -9.83 -1.40 10.17
N LEU A 121 -8.75 -1.92 10.72
CA LEU A 121 -8.04 -3.09 10.20
C LEU A 121 -8.14 -4.21 11.22
N THR A 122 -8.34 -5.45 10.75
CA THR A 122 -8.22 -6.61 11.63
C THR A 122 -6.74 -6.80 11.98
N ASP A 123 -6.46 -7.54 13.06
CA ASP A 123 -5.08 -7.82 13.46
C ASP A 123 -4.31 -8.49 12.33
N GLU A 124 -4.94 -9.43 11.65
CA GLU A 124 -4.29 -10.16 10.54
C GLU A 124 -3.95 -9.23 9.39
N GLU A 125 -4.86 -8.33 9.03
CA GLU A 125 -4.61 -7.34 7.98
C GLU A 125 -3.49 -6.39 8.38
N ALA A 126 -3.50 -5.91 9.61
CA ALA A 126 -2.47 -5.01 10.11
C ALA A 126 -1.10 -5.68 10.11
N LEU A 127 -1.02 -6.94 10.53
CA LEU A 127 0.23 -7.68 10.52
C LEU A 127 0.73 -7.94 9.10
N ALA A 128 -0.17 -8.28 8.18
CA ALA A 128 0.20 -8.49 6.79
C ALA A 128 0.79 -7.22 6.17
N ILE A 129 0.18 -6.08 6.41
CA ILE A 129 0.68 -4.79 5.92
C ILE A 129 1.99 -4.43 6.60
N ARG A 130 2.07 -4.62 7.92
CA ARG A 130 3.27 -4.30 8.71
C ARG A 130 4.50 -5.03 8.20
N TRP A 131 4.34 -6.28 7.79
CA TRP A 131 5.46 -7.14 7.42
C TRP A 131 5.60 -7.38 5.91
N HIS A 132 4.90 -6.63 5.07
CA HIS A 132 4.94 -6.86 3.62
C HIS A 132 6.34 -6.68 3.01
N MET A 133 7.18 -5.83 3.60
CA MET A 133 8.54 -5.65 3.12
C MET A 133 9.44 -6.85 3.43
N GLY A 134 9.07 -7.65 4.40
CA GLY A 134 9.76 -8.90 4.69
C GLY A 134 11.26 -8.78 4.82
N ALA A 135 11.98 -9.23 3.79
CA ALA A 135 13.44 -9.26 3.79
C ALA A 135 14.08 -7.88 3.75
N TYR A 136 13.35 -6.85 3.38
CA TYR A 136 13.89 -5.49 3.23
C TYR A 136 13.69 -4.63 4.47
N ASP A 137 12.92 -5.10 5.43
CA ASP A 137 12.67 -4.39 6.67
C ASP A 137 13.68 -4.84 7.72
N ASP A 138 14.34 -3.89 8.40
CA ASP A 138 15.35 -4.21 9.39
C ASP A 138 14.78 -5.04 10.54
N ALA A 139 13.56 -4.77 10.96
CA ALA A 139 12.91 -5.55 12.00
C ALA A 139 12.66 -6.99 11.54
N ALA A 140 12.32 -7.18 10.28
CA ALA A 140 12.12 -8.51 9.72
C ALA A 140 13.44 -9.26 9.57
N ARG A 141 14.52 -8.56 9.22
CA ARG A 141 15.84 -9.19 9.09
C ARG A 141 16.43 -9.59 10.43
N GLY A 142 16.14 -8.81 11.48
CA GLY A 142 16.67 -9.08 12.82
C GLY A 142 15.71 -9.80 13.74
N GLY A 143 14.49 -10.05 13.32
CA GLY A 143 13.45 -10.60 14.16
C GLY A 143 12.66 -11.70 13.51
N SER A 144 11.67 -12.20 14.21
CA SER A 144 10.79 -13.19 13.64
C SER A 144 9.79 -12.52 12.72
N ARG A 145 9.56 -13.14 11.59
CA ARG A 145 8.49 -12.76 10.72
C ARG A 145 7.23 -13.46 11.17
N THR A 146 6.13 -12.75 11.05
CA THR A 146 4.84 -13.39 11.26
C THR A 146 4.52 -14.24 10.05
N LEU A 147 3.55 -15.08 10.21
CA LEU A 147 3.04 -15.89 9.10
C LEU A 147 2.48 -15.04 7.96
N SER A 148 2.17 -13.79 8.24
CA SER A 148 1.62 -12.88 7.24
C SER A 148 2.68 -12.24 6.36
N ALA A 149 3.91 -12.40 6.70
CA ALA A 149 5.01 -11.79 5.96
C ALA A 149 5.23 -12.46 4.58
#